data_4391e4a1aea6995f10741c4a61667a80
#
_entry.id   4391e4a1aea6995f10741c4a61667a80
#
_cell.length_a   1.000
_cell.length_b   1.000
_cell.length_c   1.000
_cell.angle_alpha   90.00
_cell.angle_beta   90.00
_cell.angle_gamma   90.00
#
_symmetry.space_group_name_H-M   'P 1'
#
loop_
_entity.id
_entity.type
_entity.pdbx_description
1 polymer ?
#
loop_
_entity_poly.entity_id
_entity_poly.type
_entity_poly.pdbx_seq_one_letter_code
_entity_poly.pdbx_strand_id
1 'polypeptide(L)'
;MFTGIIIDTGIIRLSRDAGGDRQIEIAPCNLSAGDMIPGASVAVNGVCLTVTDTATEHFACDVSRETLWVTTLKDLAPGDAVNLEPALKLGAELGGHLVTGHVDGVGTIAKRTSDARSIRLEIRAPEALMGFIATKGSIAVDGVSLTVNDVRGVVFGVNIVPQTLTATVIGNYRVGGKVNLEADLLARYTDRWLSMRDHENR
;
A
#
# COMPACT_ATOMS: atom_id res chain seq x y z
N MET A 1 9.65 6.71 4.38
CA MET A 1 8.46 6.92 5.24
C MET A 1 7.41 7.67 4.45
N PHE A 2 6.14 7.33 4.65
CA PHE A 2 4.98 7.85 3.98
C PHE A 2 3.88 8.11 5.00
N THR A 3 2.76 8.71 4.57
CA THR A 3 1.64 9.07 5.45
C THR A 3 0.41 8.20 5.21
N GLY A 4 0.37 7.50 4.08
CA GLY A 4 -0.81 6.79 3.60
C GLY A 4 -1.87 7.73 2.99
N ILE A 5 -1.49 8.98 2.71
CA ILE A 5 -2.31 9.93 1.94
C ILE A 5 -1.80 9.90 0.50
N ILE A 6 -2.59 9.33 -0.38
CA ILE A 6 -2.22 9.22 -1.79
C ILE A 6 -2.24 10.60 -2.42
N ILE A 7 -1.13 10.97 -3.06
CA ILE A 7 -0.96 12.28 -3.69
C ILE A 7 -1.35 12.22 -5.17
N ASP A 8 -1.11 11.06 -5.82
CA ASP A 8 -1.46 10.86 -7.23
C ASP A 8 -1.75 9.39 -7.51
N THR A 9 -2.26 9.15 -8.70
CA THR A 9 -2.27 7.82 -9.31
C THR A 9 -1.32 7.82 -10.50
N GLY A 10 -0.86 6.64 -10.89
CA GLY A 10 -0.02 6.46 -12.06
C GLY A 10 -0.46 5.27 -12.88
N ILE A 11 0.00 5.20 -14.11
CA ILE A 11 -0.25 4.08 -15.02
C ILE A 11 1.08 3.36 -15.27
N ILE A 12 1.08 2.04 -15.12
CA ILE A 12 2.21 1.19 -15.51
C ILE A 12 2.38 1.29 -17.04
N ARG A 13 3.53 1.78 -17.49
CA ARG A 13 3.89 1.83 -18.92
C ARG A 13 4.65 0.60 -19.36
N LEU A 14 5.54 0.12 -18.52
CA LEU A 14 6.38 -1.04 -18.76
C LEU A 14 6.47 -1.89 -17.49
N SER A 15 6.48 -3.20 -17.67
CA SER A 15 6.78 -4.18 -16.63
C SER A 15 7.56 -5.31 -17.29
N ARG A 16 8.88 -5.39 -17.07
CA ARG A 16 9.75 -6.36 -17.71
C ARG A 16 10.61 -7.11 -16.71
N ASP A 17 10.90 -8.36 -17.01
CA ASP A 17 11.87 -9.15 -16.25
C ASP A 17 13.29 -8.56 -16.38
N ALA A 18 14.01 -8.55 -15.29
CA ALA A 18 15.38 -8.05 -15.17
C ALA A 18 16.26 -9.05 -14.41
N GLY A 19 16.30 -10.30 -14.86
CA GLY A 19 17.13 -11.34 -14.27
C GLY A 19 16.58 -11.93 -12.97
N GLY A 20 15.24 -11.99 -12.86
CA GLY A 20 14.49 -12.44 -11.69
C GLY A 20 13.93 -11.30 -10.84
N ASP A 21 14.50 -10.12 -10.93
CA ASP A 21 13.89 -8.86 -10.49
C ASP A 21 12.97 -8.32 -11.59
N ARG A 22 12.29 -7.23 -11.35
CA ARG A 22 11.43 -6.59 -12.35
C ARG A 22 11.73 -5.10 -12.43
N GLN A 23 11.86 -4.57 -13.63
CA GLN A 23 11.83 -3.14 -13.85
C GLN A 23 10.42 -2.71 -14.24
N ILE A 24 9.91 -1.66 -13.58
CA ILE A 24 8.63 -1.03 -13.90
C ILE A 24 8.84 0.44 -14.25
N GLU A 25 8.12 0.91 -15.27
CA GLU A 25 8.02 2.32 -15.61
C GLU A 25 6.61 2.80 -15.34
N ILE A 26 6.48 3.96 -14.69
CA ILE A 26 5.21 4.50 -14.22
C ILE A 26 5.07 5.93 -14.71
N ALA A 27 3.95 6.21 -15.39
CA ALA A 27 3.55 7.57 -15.76
C ALA A 27 2.60 8.12 -14.68
N PRO A 28 2.99 9.12 -13.88
CA PRO A 28 2.07 9.81 -12.97
C PRO A 28 0.97 10.51 -13.76
N CYS A 29 -0.23 10.63 -13.15
CA CYS A 29 -1.36 11.30 -13.81
C CYS A 29 -1.32 12.83 -13.66
N ASN A 30 -0.91 13.33 -12.49
CA ASN A 30 -0.91 14.76 -12.16
C ASN A 30 0.46 15.26 -11.67
N LEU A 31 1.24 14.41 -11.00
CA LEU A 31 2.60 14.76 -10.61
C LEU A 31 3.51 14.83 -11.84
N SER A 32 4.50 15.73 -11.80
CA SER A 32 5.57 15.70 -12.78
C SER A 32 6.47 14.49 -12.53
N ALA A 33 6.68 13.66 -13.54
CA ALA A 33 7.66 12.58 -13.45
C ALA A 33 9.06 13.12 -13.14
N GLY A 34 9.40 14.31 -13.64
CA GLY A 34 10.67 14.99 -13.37
C GLY A 34 10.91 15.33 -11.90
N ASP A 35 9.88 15.35 -11.06
CA ASP A 35 10.02 15.55 -9.60
C ASP A 35 10.42 14.26 -8.88
N MET A 36 10.34 13.11 -9.54
CA MET A 36 10.78 11.80 -9.05
C MET A 36 12.28 11.62 -9.29
N ILE A 37 13.08 12.19 -8.39
CA ILE A 37 14.54 12.24 -8.53
C ILE A 37 15.15 10.84 -8.34
N PRO A 38 16.06 10.36 -9.21
CA PRO A 38 16.78 9.10 -9.01
C PRO A 38 17.42 9.02 -7.60
N GLY A 39 17.22 7.90 -6.92
CA GLY A 39 17.60 7.69 -5.53
C GLY A 39 16.52 8.07 -4.51
N ALA A 40 15.46 8.80 -4.89
CA ALA A 40 14.34 9.08 -4.01
C ALA A 40 13.46 7.85 -3.80
N SER A 41 12.77 7.80 -2.65
CA SER A 41 11.76 6.77 -2.39
C SER A 41 10.37 7.25 -2.83
N VAL A 42 9.62 6.34 -3.42
CA VAL A 42 8.20 6.51 -3.76
C VAL A 42 7.43 5.25 -3.34
N ALA A 43 6.24 5.41 -2.78
CA ALA A 43 5.33 4.28 -2.54
C ALA A 43 4.48 4.06 -3.79
N VAL A 44 4.50 2.83 -4.30
CA VAL A 44 3.68 2.36 -5.44
C VAL A 44 2.74 1.28 -4.92
N ASN A 45 1.44 1.55 -4.88
CA ASN A 45 0.47 0.70 -4.17
C ASN A 45 0.96 0.32 -2.76
N GLY A 46 1.51 1.30 -2.02
CA GLY A 46 2.04 1.11 -0.68
C GLY A 46 3.37 0.37 -0.59
N VAL A 47 4.01 0.02 -1.70
CA VAL A 47 5.34 -0.60 -1.71
C VAL A 47 6.39 0.48 -1.87
N CYS A 48 7.31 0.59 -0.91
CA CYS A 48 8.44 1.52 -0.98
C CYS A 48 9.43 1.05 -2.05
N LEU A 49 9.59 1.85 -3.09
CA LEU A 49 10.55 1.62 -4.17
C LEU A 49 11.52 2.79 -4.28
N THR A 50 12.69 2.51 -4.83
CA THR A 50 13.67 3.55 -5.15
C THR A 50 13.55 3.89 -6.64
N VAL A 51 13.44 5.16 -6.96
CA VAL A 51 13.49 5.66 -8.34
C VAL A 51 14.89 5.40 -8.89
N THR A 52 14.98 4.69 -10.02
CA THR A 52 16.26 4.37 -10.67
C THR A 52 16.55 5.27 -11.85
N ASP A 53 15.51 5.74 -12.54
CA ASP A 53 15.62 6.64 -13.68
C ASP A 53 14.38 7.52 -13.80
N THR A 54 14.52 8.66 -14.48
CA THR A 54 13.44 9.62 -14.68
C THR A 54 13.50 10.20 -16.08
N ALA A 55 12.37 10.14 -16.77
CA ALA A 55 12.14 10.78 -18.07
C ALA A 55 11.06 11.87 -17.96
N THR A 56 10.76 12.55 -19.05
CA THR A 56 9.77 13.64 -19.06
C THR A 56 8.36 13.18 -18.62
N GLU A 57 7.95 11.96 -19.03
CA GLU A 57 6.58 11.47 -18.82
C GLU A 57 6.48 10.27 -17.87
N HIS A 58 7.59 9.71 -17.42
CA HIS A 58 7.59 8.54 -16.54
C HIS A 58 8.86 8.49 -15.69
N PHE A 59 8.79 7.74 -14.61
CA PHE A 59 9.95 7.32 -13.84
C PHE A 59 10.03 5.79 -13.80
N ALA A 60 11.22 5.27 -13.53
CA ALA A 60 11.47 3.84 -13.43
C ALA A 60 11.86 3.45 -12.01
N CYS A 61 11.48 2.23 -11.62
CA CYS A 61 11.91 1.59 -10.38
C CYS A 61 12.27 0.14 -10.65
N ASP A 62 13.26 -0.36 -9.90
CA ASP A 62 13.54 -1.79 -9.83
C ASP A 62 12.80 -2.41 -8.64
N VAL A 63 12.19 -3.56 -8.88
CA VAL A 63 11.44 -4.33 -7.87
C VAL A 63 12.15 -5.64 -7.65
N SER A 64 12.68 -5.85 -6.45
CA SER A 64 13.40 -7.05 -6.10
C SER A 64 12.47 -8.29 -6.12
N ARG A 65 13.06 -9.46 -6.34
CA ARG A 65 12.36 -10.74 -6.30
C ARG A 65 11.60 -10.95 -4.99
N GLU A 66 12.16 -10.55 -3.85
CA GLU A 66 11.50 -10.63 -2.55
C GLU A 66 10.24 -9.75 -2.53
N THR A 67 10.35 -8.51 -2.97
CA THR A 67 9.22 -7.58 -3.05
C THR A 67 8.12 -8.11 -3.99
N LEU A 68 8.48 -8.69 -5.12
CA LEU A 68 7.53 -9.33 -6.03
C LEU A 68 6.81 -10.51 -5.36
N TRP A 69 7.49 -11.25 -4.51
CA TRP A 69 6.91 -12.41 -3.83
C TRP A 69 5.82 -12.02 -2.83
N VAL A 70 6.04 -10.97 -2.06
CA VAL A 70 5.15 -10.58 -0.94
C VAL A 70 4.11 -9.52 -1.32
N THR A 71 4.12 -8.99 -2.56
CA THR A 71 3.24 -7.90 -3.00
C THR A 71 2.45 -8.22 -4.26
N THR A 72 1.49 -7.34 -4.60
CA THR A 72 0.73 -7.39 -5.84
C THR A 72 1.53 -6.92 -7.06
N LEU A 73 2.73 -6.35 -6.88
CA LEU A 73 3.52 -5.78 -7.98
C LEU A 73 3.91 -6.80 -9.05
N LYS A 74 3.99 -8.10 -8.68
CA LYS A 74 4.24 -9.19 -9.63
C LYS A 74 3.12 -9.36 -10.68
N ASP A 75 1.90 -8.98 -10.32
CA ASP A 75 0.72 -9.16 -11.16
C ASP A 75 0.44 -7.93 -12.05
N LEU A 76 1.19 -6.81 -11.87
CA LEU A 76 1.01 -5.58 -12.63
C LEU A 76 1.48 -5.70 -14.08
N ALA A 77 0.64 -5.22 -14.99
CA ALA A 77 0.88 -5.15 -16.43
C ALA A 77 0.76 -3.71 -16.96
N PRO A 78 1.30 -3.41 -18.15
CA PRO A 78 1.07 -2.13 -18.80
C PRO A 78 -0.42 -1.80 -18.94
N GLY A 79 -0.80 -0.60 -18.54
CA GLY A 79 -2.19 -0.12 -18.46
C GLY A 79 -2.81 -0.18 -17.07
N ASP A 80 -2.22 -0.92 -16.11
CA ASP A 80 -2.73 -0.96 -14.75
C ASP A 80 -2.47 0.36 -14.01
N ALA A 81 -3.47 0.80 -13.25
CA ALA A 81 -3.38 1.98 -12.41
C ALA A 81 -2.84 1.62 -11.02
N VAL A 82 -2.01 2.51 -10.47
CA VAL A 82 -1.39 2.37 -9.14
C VAL A 82 -1.52 3.65 -8.33
N ASN A 83 -1.61 3.54 -7.01
CA ASN A 83 -1.49 4.66 -6.07
C ASN A 83 -0.03 5.11 -5.96
N LEU A 84 0.19 6.41 -5.90
CA LEU A 84 1.52 7.01 -5.76
C LEU A 84 1.56 7.96 -4.56
N GLU A 85 2.60 7.79 -3.73
CA GLU A 85 2.93 8.74 -2.68
C GLU A 85 4.45 8.94 -2.66
N PRO A 86 4.97 10.15 -2.91
CA PRO A 86 6.37 10.50 -2.68
C PRO A 86 6.72 10.42 -1.20
N ALA A 87 8.00 10.17 -0.89
CA ALA A 87 8.45 10.12 0.50
C ALA A 87 8.15 11.42 1.27
N LEU A 88 7.72 11.26 2.52
CA LEU A 88 7.41 12.36 3.43
C LEU A 88 8.64 13.25 3.63
N LYS A 89 8.49 14.55 3.40
CA LYS A 89 9.54 15.54 3.65
C LYS A 89 9.53 15.96 5.12
N LEU A 90 10.70 16.27 5.66
CA LEU A 90 10.80 16.77 7.03
C LEU A 90 9.98 18.05 7.20
N GLY A 91 9.14 18.09 8.24
CA GLY A 91 8.24 19.22 8.51
C GLY A 91 6.90 19.17 7.77
N ALA A 92 6.65 18.18 6.92
CA ALA A 92 5.33 17.99 6.31
C ALA A 92 4.33 17.35 7.30
N GLU A 93 3.04 17.60 7.08
CA GLU A 93 1.97 17.08 7.93
C GLU A 93 1.79 15.57 7.78
N LEU A 94 1.54 14.88 8.89
CA LEU A 94 1.17 13.47 8.93
C LEU A 94 -0.36 13.34 8.91
N GLY A 95 -0.96 13.40 7.72
CA GLY A 95 -2.42 13.36 7.56
C GLY A 95 -3.07 12.00 7.79
N GLY A 96 -2.30 10.91 7.72
CA GLY A 96 -2.75 9.53 7.96
C GLY A 96 -2.08 8.89 9.18
N HIS A 97 -1.25 7.86 8.97
CA HIS A 97 -0.40 7.25 10.00
C HIS A 97 1.01 7.00 9.45
N LEU A 98 1.92 6.50 10.28
CA LEU A 98 3.29 6.19 9.86
C LEU A 98 3.27 4.94 8.97
N VAL A 99 3.38 5.15 7.65
CA VAL A 99 3.48 4.08 6.65
C VAL A 99 4.94 3.96 6.21
N THR A 100 5.48 2.75 6.24
CA THR A 100 6.88 2.52 5.88
C THR A 100 7.04 2.13 4.41
N GLY A 101 5.98 1.61 3.80
CA GLY A 101 6.01 0.99 2.48
C GLY A 101 6.53 -0.45 2.51
N HIS A 102 6.59 -1.05 3.69
CA HIS A 102 7.03 -2.43 3.89
C HIS A 102 5.82 -3.34 4.06
N VAL A 103 5.27 -3.75 2.93
CA VAL A 103 4.07 -4.59 2.84
C VAL A 103 4.27 -5.91 3.59
N ASP A 104 3.29 -6.25 4.45
CA ASP A 104 3.30 -7.49 5.26
C ASP A 104 2.71 -8.67 4.50
N GLY A 105 1.88 -8.41 3.50
CA GLY A 105 1.26 -9.45 2.70
C GLY A 105 0.13 -8.96 1.81
N VAL A 106 -0.46 -9.88 1.08
CA VAL A 106 -1.53 -9.60 0.12
C VAL A 106 -2.87 -10.04 0.70
N GLY A 107 -3.80 -9.08 0.79
CA GLY A 107 -5.19 -9.32 1.11
C GLY A 107 -6.05 -9.54 -0.13
N THR A 108 -7.30 -9.94 0.09
CA THR A 108 -8.30 -10.11 -0.97
C THR A 108 -9.59 -9.40 -0.58
N ILE A 109 -10.17 -8.63 -1.49
CA ILE A 109 -11.49 -8.01 -1.31
C ILE A 109 -12.54 -9.12 -1.22
N ALA A 110 -13.05 -9.37 -0.03
CA ALA A 110 -14.05 -10.41 0.23
C ALA A 110 -15.46 -9.90 -0.09
N LYS A 111 -15.73 -8.59 0.17
CA LYS A 111 -17.03 -7.99 -0.08
C LYS A 111 -16.88 -6.49 -0.34
N ARG A 112 -17.78 -5.96 -1.19
CA ARG A 112 -17.90 -4.54 -1.49
C ARG A 112 -19.38 -4.16 -1.45
N THR A 113 -19.73 -3.23 -0.57
CA THR A 113 -21.12 -2.82 -0.34
C THR A 113 -21.23 -1.29 -0.36
N SER A 114 -22.23 -0.76 -1.01
CA SER A 114 -22.56 0.67 -0.93
C SER A 114 -23.05 1.01 0.47
N ASP A 115 -22.59 2.13 1.02
CA ASP A 115 -22.97 2.66 2.33
C ASP A 115 -23.17 4.18 2.19
N ALA A 116 -24.39 4.59 1.86
CA ALA A 116 -24.76 5.94 1.46
C ALA A 116 -23.85 6.45 0.32
N ARG A 117 -23.01 7.48 0.58
CA ARG A 117 -22.05 8.01 -0.40
C ARG A 117 -20.68 7.31 -0.34
N SER A 118 -20.47 6.45 0.65
CA SER A 118 -19.25 5.69 0.90
C SER A 118 -19.38 4.26 0.38
N ILE A 119 -18.27 3.53 0.40
CA ILE A 119 -18.23 2.10 0.13
C ILE A 119 -17.60 1.40 1.33
N ARG A 120 -18.27 0.36 1.82
CA ARG A 120 -17.68 -0.55 2.80
C ARG A 120 -17.00 -1.71 2.07
N LEU A 121 -15.74 -1.94 2.40
CA LEU A 121 -14.97 -3.10 1.97
C LEU A 121 -14.76 -4.04 3.15
N GLU A 122 -14.96 -5.34 2.93
CA GLU A 122 -14.47 -6.41 3.80
C GLU A 122 -13.26 -7.03 3.10
N ILE A 123 -12.13 -7.09 3.80
CA ILE A 123 -10.86 -7.54 3.26
C ILE A 123 -10.40 -8.76 4.06
N ARG A 124 -10.16 -9.87 3.38
CA ARG A 124 -9.53 -11.04 3.95
C ARG A 124 -8.03 -10.83 3.98
N ALA A 125 -7.43 -10.86 5.15
CA ALA A 125 -5.99 -10.80 5.32
C ALA A 125 -5.37 -12.18 5.57
N PRO A 126 -4.05 -12.33 5.35
CA PRO A 126 -3.31 -13.49 5.85
C PRO A 126 -3.49 -13.64 7.37
N GLU A 127 -3.63 -14.88 7.85
CA GLU A 127 -3.89 -15.16 9.26
C GLU A 127 -2.78 -14.59 10.18
N ALA A 128 -1.53 -14.67 9.74
CA ALA A 128 -0.38 -14.14 10.47
C ALA A 128 -0.45 -12.61 10.67
N LEU A 129 -1.21 -11.88 9.83
CA LEU A 129 -1.34 -10.44 9.94
C LEU A 129 -2.44 -10.01 10.92
N MET A 130 -3.36 -10.92 11.27
CA MET A 130 -4.54 -10.58 12.06
C MET A 130 -4.23 -10.09 13.47
N GLY A 131 -3.12 -10.53 14.07
CA GLY A 131 -2.65 -10.06 15.37
C GLY A 131 -2.28 -8.57 15.42
N PHE A 132 -2.00 -7.98 14.27
CA PHE A 132 -1.63 -6.57 14.12
C PHE A 132 -2.81 -5.66 13.73
N ILE A 133 -3.98 -6.24 13.40
CA ILE A 133 -5.15 -5.50 12.93
C ILE A 133 -6.15 -5.34 14.07
N ALA A 134 -6.31 -4.11 14.56
CA ALA A 134 -7.20 -3.81 15.67
C ALA A 134 -8.38 -2.94 15.21
N THR A 135 -9.58 -3.20 15.77
CA THR A 135 -10.74 -2.31 15.58
C THR A 135 -10.41 -0.89 16.03
N LYS A 136 -10.68 0.10 15.19
CA LYS A 136 -10.32 1.52 15.34
C LYS A 136 -8.82 1.81 15.21
N GLY A 137 -7.99 0.81 14.93
CA GLY A 137 -6.59 0.99 14.53
C GLY A 137 -6.46 1.42 13.06
N SER A 138 -5.23 1.74 12.68
CA SER A 138 -4.87 2.08 11.30
C SER A 138 -4.37 0.85 10.56
N ILE A 139 -4.57 0.85 9.24
CA ILE A 139 -3.97 -0.11 8.30
C ILE A 139 -3.74 0.60 6.97
N ALA A 140 -2.65 0.29 6.28
CA ALA A 140 -2.47 0.72 4.90
C ALA A 140 -2.95 -0.37 3.93
N VAL A 141 -3.82 0.02 2.99
CA VAL A 141 -4.33 -0.84 1.90
C VAL A 141 -3.92 -0.21 0.57
N ASP A 142 -3.06 -0.87 -0.18
CA ASP A 142 -2.37 -0.31 -1.36
C ASP A 142 -1.84 1.11 -1.08
N GLY A 143 -1.24 1.29 0.09
CA GLY A 143 -0.68 2.56 0.57
C GLY A 143 -1.69 3.55 1.15
N VAL A 144 -2.98 3.30 1.05
CA VAL A 144 -4.01 4.20 1.60
C VAL A 144 -4.19 3.95 3.09
N SER A 145 -3.99 4.98 3.92
CA SER A 145 -4.26 4.95 5.36
C SER A 145 -5.76 4.86 5.62
N LEU A 146 -6.19 3.78 6.26
CA LEU A 146 -7.60 3.52 6.55
C LEU A 146 -7.81 3.15 8.01
N THR A 147 -8.97 3.52 8.54
CA THR A 147 -9.40 3.09 9.88
C THR A 147 -10.13 1.75 9.78
N VAL A 148 -9.74 0.78 10.59
CA VAL A 148 -10.42 -0.50 10.72
C VAL A 148 -11.74 -0.31 11.49
N ASN A 149 -12.87 -0.66 10.87
CA ASN A 149 -14.19 -0.55 11.51
C ASN A 149 -14.50 -1.74 12.42
N ASP A 150 -14.24 -2.95 11.94
CA ASP A 150 -14.47 -4.20 12.65
C ASP A 150 -13.48 -5.28 12.19
N VAL A 151 -13.31 -6.31 13.03
CA VAL A 151 -12.46 -7.47 12.75
C VAL A 151 -13.24 -8.74 13.10
N ARG A 152 -13.30 -9.72 12.17
CA ARG A 152 -14.02 -10.98 12.32
C ARG A 152 -13.22 -12.13 11.73
N GLY A 153 -12.59 -12.93 12.58
CA GLY A 153 -11.70 -14.00 12.14
C GLY A 153 -10.57 -13.44 11.30
N VAL A 154 -10.45 -13.84 10.04
CA VAL A 154 -9.42 -13.38 9.09
C VAL A 154 -9.91 -12.24 8.18
N VAL A 155 -11.02 -11.60 8.49
CA VAL A 155 -11.60 -10.51 7.70
C VAL A 155 -11.73 -9.27 8.56
N PHE A 156 -11.31 -8.13 8.02
CA PHE A 156 -11.54 -6.82 8.61
C PHE A 156 -12.35 -5.91 7.67
N GLY A 157 -13.07 -4.97 8.25
CA GLY A 157 -13.88 -4.01 7.53
C GLY A 157 -13.27 -2.61 7.54
N VAL A 158 -13.35 -1.91 6.40
CA VAL A 158 -13.00 -0.49 6.27
C VAL A 158 -14.09 0.26 5.53
N ASN A 159 -14.23 1.56 5.79
CA ASN A 159 -15.17 2.42 5.07
C ASN A 159 -14.41 3.45 4.24
N ILE A 160 -14.72 3.50 2.94
CA ILE A 160 -14.03 4.35 1.97
C ILE A 160 -14.93 5.54 1.64
N VAL A 161 -14.50 6.72 2.04
CA VAL A 161 -15.23 7.98 1.79
C VAL A 161 -15.11 8.43 0.33
N PRO A 162 -16.03 9.27 -0.19
CA PRO A 162 -16.03 9.67 -1.60
C PRO A 162 -14.71 10.27 -2.09
N GLN A 163 -14.03 11.07 -1.27
CA GLN A 163 -12.75 11.66 -1.62
C GLN A 163 -11.68 10.58 -1.91
N THR A 164 -11.59 9.56 -1.06
CA THR A 164 -10.66 8.45 -1.24
C THR A 164 -10.99 7.61 -2.47
N LEU A 165 -12.28 7.41 -2.77
CA LEU A 165 -12.72 6.68 -3.96
C LEU A 165 -12.29 7.36 -5.27
N THR A 166 -12.27 8.70 -5.29
CA THR A 166 -11.88 9.47 -6.49
C THR A 166 -10.38 9.72 -6.59
N ALA A 167 -9.70 9.85 -5.46
CA ALA A 167 -8.28 10.19 -5.42
C ALA A 167 -7.35 8.97 -5.52
N THR A 168 -7.88 7.75 -5.45
CA THR A 168 -7.08 6.51 -5.39
C THR A 168 -7.64 5.43 -6.30
N VAL A 169 -6.86 4.36 -6.52
CA VAL A 169 -7.32 3.19 -7.29
C VAL A 169 -8.39 2.36 -6.56
N ILE A 170 -8.67 2.63 -5.27
CA ILE A 170 -9.67 1.89 -4.48
C ILE A 170 -11.07 1.97 -5.10
N GLY A 171 -11.40 3.07 -5.77
CA GLY A 171 -12.67 3.22 -6.48
C GLY A 171 -12.97 2.09 -7.46
N ASN A 172 -11.92 1.50 -8.05
CA ASN A 172 -12.00 0.45 -9.07
C ASN A 172 -11.99 -0.98 -8.49
N TYR A 173 -11.85 -1.15 -7.17
CA TYR A 173 -11.76 -2.48 -6.55
C TYR A 173 -13.02 -3.30 -6.78
N ARG A 174 -12.80 -4.60 -7.01
CA ARG A 174 -13.86 -5.61 -7.17
C ARG A 174 -13.64 -6.75 -6.19
N VAL A 175 -14.71 -7.46 -5.87
CA VAL A 175 -14.62 -8.71 -5.08
C VAL A 175 -13.69 -9.68 -5.79
N GLY A 176 -12.79 -10.31 -5.04
CA GLY A 176 -11.72 -11.18 -5.54
C GLY A 176 -10.42 -10.43 -5.90
N GLY A 177 -10.45 -9.09 -5.98
CA GLY A 177 -9.24 -8.27 -6.21
C GLY A 177 -8.24 -8.41 -5.07
N LYS A 178 -6.96 -8.39 -5.40
CA LYS A 178 -5.85 -8.44 -4.45
C LYS A 178 -5.39 -7.03 -4.09
N VAL A 179 -4.94 -6.84 -2.85
CA VAL A 179 -4.44 -5.57 -2.32
C VAL A 179 -3.23 -5.81 -1.43
N ASN A 180 -2.27 -4.90 -1.44
CA ASN A 180 -1.16 -4.90 -0.50
C ASN A 180 -1.64 -4.43 0.88
N LEU A 181 -1.20 -5.10 1.93
CA LEU A 181 -1.52 -4.75 3.31
C LEU A 181 -0.24 -4.45 4.09
N GLU A 182 -0.23 -3.33 4.80
CA GLU A 182 0.80 -2.99 5.78
C GLU A 182 0.12 -2.65 7.10
N ALA A 183 0.48 -3.38 8.16
CA ALA A 183 0.01 -3.11 9.52
C ALA A 183 0.63 -1.83 10.07
N ASP A 184 -0.05 -1.20 11.02
CA ASP A 184 0.50 -0.05 11.74
C ASP A 184 1.84 -0.43 12.42
N LEU A 185 2.85 0.41 12.20
CA LEU A 185 4.20 0.23 12.74
C LEU A 185 4.21 0.03 14.26
N LEU A 186 3.30 0.69 14.98
CA LEU A 186 3.16 0.56 16.44
C LEU A 186 2.74 -0.85 16.84
N ALA A 187 1.84 -1.48 16.08
CA ALA A 187 1.41 -2.85 16.35
C ALA A 187 2.58 -3.83 16.19
N ARG A 188 3.41 -3.67 15.17
CA ARG A 188 4.58 -4.52 14.88
C ARG A 188 5.60 -4.50 16.03
N TYR A 189 5.99 -3.31 16.51
CA TYR A 189 6.96 -3.20 17.60
C TYR A 189 6.38 -3.62 18.94
N THR A 190 5.09 -3.37 19.19
CA THR A 190 4.39 -3.83 20.39
C THR A 190 4.37 -5.35 20.49
N ASP A 191 4.00 -6.04 19.40
CA ASP A 191 4.00 -7.50 19.33
C ASP A 191 5.40 -8.08 19.59
N ARG A 192 6.42 -7.53 18.92
CA ARG A 192 7.80 -7.99 19.11
C ARG A 192 8.26 -7.85 20.56
N TRP A 193 7.95 -6.72 21.20
CA TRP A 193 8.32 -6.50 22.59
C TRP A 193 7.60 -7.44 23.56
N LEU A 194 6.30 -7.68 23.36
CA LEU A 194 5.53 -8.63 24.17
C LEU A 194 6.07 -10.06 24.03
N SER A 195 6.34 -10.50 22.79
CA SER A 195 6.92 -11.83 22.51
C SER A 195 8.24 -12.08 23.22
N MET A 196 9.10 -11.06 23.34
CA MET A 196 10.39 -11.19 24.07
C MET A 196 10.16 -11.39 25.57
N ARG A 197 9.21 -10.68 26.19
CA ARG A 197 8.89 -10.82 27.63
C ARG A 197 8.35 -12.19 27.98
N ASP A 198 7.54 -12.79 27.09
CA ASP A 198 7.00 -14.14 27.32
C ASP A 198 8.08 -15.23 27.31
N HIS A 199 9.18 -15.01 26.58
CA HIS A 199 10.35 -15.91 26.60
C HIS A 199 11.21 -15.77 27.86
N GLU A 200 11.28 -14.58 28.49
CA GLU A 200 12.03 -14.35 29.73
C GLU A 200 11.31 -14.93 30.97
N ASN A 201 9.98 -15.12 30.88
CA ASN A 201 9.17 -15.65 31.98
C ASN A 201 8.94 -17.17 31.92
N ARG A 202 9.59 -17.88 30.99
CA ARG A 202 9.59 -19.35 30.88
C ARG A 202 10.94 -19.93 31.26
#